data_f25b52342802c7a3b19a2fabd3910b76
#
_entry.id   f25b52342802c7a3b19a2fabd3910b76
#
_cell.length_a   1.000
_cell.length_b   1.000
_cell.length_c   1.000
_cell.angle_alpha   90.00
_cell.angle_beta   90.00
_cell.angle_gamma   90.00
#
_symmetry.space_group_name_H-M   'P 1'
#
loop_
_entity.id
_entity.type
_entity.pdbx_description
1 polymer ?
#
loop_
_entity_poly.entity_id
_entity_poly.type
_entity_poly.pdbx_seq_one_letter_code
_entity_poly.pdbx_strand_id
1 'polypeptide(L)'
;MAANWSICTLSDAYNVNALFKSNNLEIIARAADVLDVPLALLVGYVEEPNLSEATTLVSQFNREFDEHHEIVPEDVPVGDSAEDRRARNRMIRQFYYQWMQKHQDKRIFNDSLDDYIYIKYISINETAGHASLRYLSTLAVLQLDAILPNAILKEKKRIDHKTKNQKGFNSMLIMEYVCPGIGPVRLTVGQKGGDGTKVQYCITAIMPGKL
;
A
#
# COMPACT_ATOMS: atom_id res chain seq x y z
N MET A 1 23.50 -23.85 6.25
CA MET A 1 23.71 -22.57 6.96
C MET A 1 22.36 -22.10 7.43
N ALA A 2 22.10 -22.19 8.75
CA ALA A 2 20.83 -21.76 9.33
C ALA A 2 20.86 -20.23 9.44
N ALA A 3 19.91 -19.56 8.79
CA ALA A 3 19.73 -18.12 8.92
C ALA A 3 19.22 -17.81 10.34
N ASN A 4 20.00 -17.06 11.09
CA ASN A 4 19.62 -16.54 12.40
C ASN A 4 18.54 -15.46 12.18
N TRP A 5 17.28 -15.82 12.36
CA TRP A 5 16.16 -14.90 12.39
C TRP A 5 16.12 -14.23 13.75
N SER A 6 16.52 -12.98 13.82
CA SER A 6 16.32 -12.14 14.99
C SER A 6 14.83 -11.85 15.11
N ILE A 7 14.17 -12.50 16.04
CA ILE A 7 12.74 -12.34 16.33
C ILE A 7 12.53 -10.94 16.88
N CYS A 8 11.87 -10.09 16.12
CA CYS A 8 11.26 -8.87 16.63
C CYS A 8 10.30 -9.23 17.75
N THR A 9 10.41 -8.58 18.84
CA THR A 9 9.74 -8.63 20.14
C THR A 9 8.58 -9.65 20.35
N LEU A 10 8.49 -10.22 21.55
CA LEU A 10 7.41 -11.13 22.02
C LEU A 10 5.98 -10.61 21.75
N SER A 11 5.77 -9.31 21.62
CA SER A 11 4.50 -8.66 21.26
C SER A 11 4.08 -8.98 19.81
N ASP A 12 5.05 -9.04 18.88
CA ASP A 12 4.79 -9.33 17.47
C ASP A 12 4.50 -10.82 17.26
N ALA A 13 5.14 -11.70 18.04
CA ALA A 13 4.87 -13.14 18.04
C ALA A 13 3.45 -13.48 18.57
N TYR A 14 2.92 -12.70 19.51
CA TYR A 14 1.54 -12.89 20.00
C TYR A 14 0.51 -12.50 18.93
N ASN A 15 0.79 -11.45 18.18
CA ASN A 15 -0.03 -11.04 17.04
C ASN A 15 0.04 -12.05 15.89
N VAL A 16 1.21 -12.62 15.61
CA VAL A 16 1.39 -13.66 14.59
C VAL A 16 0.57 -14.91 14.93
N ASN A 17 0.56 -15.40 16.17
CA ASN A 17 -0.26 -16.53 16.58
C ASN A 17 -1.78 -16.26 16.49
N ALA A 18 -2.22 -15.03 16.74
CA ALA A 18 -3.62 -14.63 16.52
C ALA A 18 -3.96 -14.56 15.03
N LEU A 19 -2.98 -14.21 14.20
CA LEU A 19 -3.07 -14.15 12.74
C LEU A 19 -3.25 -15.55 12.12
N PHE A 20 -2.51 -16.55 12.58
CA PHE A 20 -2.63 -17.95 12.09
C PHE A 20 -3.96 -18.62 12.47
N LYS A 21 -4.69 -18.10 13.46
CA LYS A 21 -6.04 -18.56 13.81
C LYS A 21 -7.16 -17.83 13.06
N SER A 22 -6.82 -16.81 12.29
CA SER A 22 -7.77 -16.01 11.53
C SER A 22 -7.75 -16.48 10.06
N ASN A 23 -8.87 -16.97 9.58
CA ASN A 23 -9.07 -17.28 8.14
C ASN A 23 -9.20 -15.98 7.29
N ASN A 24 -8.75 -14.86 7.79
CA ASN A 24 -8.86 -13.58 7.11
C ASN A 24 -7.59 -13.30 6.28
N LEU A 25 -7.69 -13.41 4.97
CA LEU A 25 -6.61 -13.14 4.00
C LEU A 25 -5.99 -11.75 4.15
N GLU A 26 -6.78 -10.75 4.55
CA GLU A 26 -6.26 -9.40 4.78
C GLU A 26 -5.25 -9.38 5.94
N ILE A 27 -5.50 -10.20 6.95
CA ILE A 27 -4.62 -10.36 8.10
C ILE A 27 -3.35 -11.12 7.71
N ILE A 28 -3.50 -12.18 6.90
CA ILE A 28 -2.36 -12.98 6.41
C ILE A 28 -1.49 -12.14 5.46
N ALA A 29 -2.09 -11.33 4.59
CA ALA A 29 -1.38 -10.41 3.71
C ALA A 29 -0.62 -9.33 4.51
N ARG A 30 -1.20 -8.79 5.58
CA ARG A 30 -0.52 -7.90 6.52
C ARG A 30 0.69 -8.56 7.18
N ALA A 31 0.55 -9.81 7.60
CA ALA A 31 1.64 -10.55 8.21
C ALA A 31 2.77 -10.79 7.19
N ALA A 32 2.44 -11.14 5.95
CA ALA A 32 3.40 -11.31 4.86
C ALA A 32 4.22 -10.03 4.62
N ASP A 33 3.55 -8.87 4.62
CA ASP A 33 4.19 -7.57 4.43
C ASP A 33 5.08 -7.16 5.62
N VAL A 34 4.61 -7.41 6.85
CA VAL A 34 5.38 -7.13 8.08
C VAL A 34 6.62 -8.02 8.19
N LEU A 35 6.49 -9.29 7.79
CA LEU A 35 7.58 -10.27 7.86
C LEU A 35 8.48 -10.22 6.62
N ASP A 36 8.11 -9.42 5.60
CA ASP A 36 8.79 -9.33 4.31
C ASP A 36 8.97 -10.70 3.62
N VAL A 37 7.92 -11.54 3.73
CA VAL A 37 7.87 -12.88 3.13
C VAL A 37 6.76 -12.96 2.08
N PRO A 38 6.92 -13.78 1.03
CA PRO A 38 5.86 -14.01 0.06
C PRO A 38 4.58 -14.55 0.73
N LEU A 39 3.43 -14.00 0.36
CA LEU A 39 2.12 -14.42 0.88
C LEU A 39 1.91 -15.93 0.77
N ALA A 40 2.33 -16.52 -0.34
CA ALA A 40 2.27 -17.96 -0.58
C ALA A 40 3.01 -18.79 0.49
N LEU A 41 4.07 -18.24 1.08
CA LEU A 41 4.85 -18.90 2.12
C LEU A 41 4.09 -18.92 3.44
N LEU A 42 3.33 -17.86 3.78
CA LEU A 42 2.49 -17.81 4.97
C LEU A 42 1.24 -18.69 4.85
N VAL A 43 0.64 -18.74 3.68
CA VAL A 43 -0.50 -19.64 3.41
C VAL A 43 -0.08 -21.11 3.53
N GLY A 44 1.17 -21.46 3.20
CA GLY A 44 1.70 -22.83 3.36
C GLY A 44 2.04 -23.24 4.81
N TYR A 45 2.09 -22.29 5.75
CA TYR A 45 2.34 -22.55 7.18
C TYR A 45 1.08 -22.66 8.04
N VAL A 46 -0.10 -22.38 7.47
CA VAL A 46 -1.37 -22.65 8.17
C VAL A 46 -1.58 -24.15 8.18
N GLU A 47 -1.42 -24.76 9.37
CA GLU A 47 -1.66 -26.18 9.57
C GLU A 47 -3.05 -26.56 9.06
N GLU A 48 -3.08 -27.67 8.27
CA GLU A 48 -4.29 -28.19 7.68
C GLU A 48 -5.48 -28.24 8.65
N PRO A 49 -6.65 -27.76 8.25
CA PRO A 49 -7.57 -28.61 7.49
C PRO A 49 -8.21 -27.98 6.25
N ASN A 50 -7.82 -26.79 5.78
CA ASN A 50 -8.54 -26.17 4.69
C ASN A 50 -7.65 -25.63 3.54
N LEU A 51 -6.74 -26.47 3.03
CA LEU A 51 -6.02 -26.18 1.78
C LEU A 51 -6.99 -25.88 0.62
N SER A 52 -8.20 -26.48 0.63
CA SER A 52 -9.25 -26.19 -0.35
C SER A 52 -9.86 -24.80 -0.17
N GLU A 53 -10.05 -24.32 1.07
CA GLU A 53 -10.53 -22.94 1.34
C GLU A 53 -9.45 -21.91 1.03
N ALA A 54 -8.20 -22.15 1.44
CA ALA A 54 -7.08 -21.26 1.12
C ALA A 54 -6.87 -21.20 -0.40
N THR A 55 -6.94 -22.32 -1.12
CA THR A 55 -6.86 -22.37 -2.59
C THR A 55 -8.07 -21.70 -3.23
N THR A 56 -9.26 -21.84 -2.64
CA THR A 56 -10.49 -21.19 -3.11
C THR A 56 -10.40 -19.68 -2.89
N LEU A 57 -9.88 -19.21 -1.75
CA LEU A 57 -9.71 -17.81 -1.44
C LEU A 57 -8.61 -17.15 -2.29
N VAL A 58 -7.49 -17.83 -2.52
CA VAL A 58 -6.45 -17.39 -3.47
C VAL A 58 -7.02 -17.38 -4.88
N SER A 59 -7.82 -18.37 -5.27
CA SER A 59 -8.48 -18.40 -6.57
C SER A 59 -9.58 -17.36 -6.71
N GLN A 60 -10.29 -17.01 -5.64
CA GLN A 60 -11.24 -15.90 -5.61
C GLN A 60 -10.53 -14.57 -5.67
N PHE A 61 -9.45 -14.40 -4.91
CA PHE A 61 -8.60 -13.22 -4.98
C PHE A 61 -8.03 -13.02 -6.39
N ASN A 62 -7.48 -14.09 -7.00
CA ASN A 62 -6.97 -14.07 -8.36
C ASN A 62 -8.08 -13.89 -9.43
N ARG A 63 -9.34 -14.30 -9.17
CA ARG A 63 -10.48 -14.02 -10.06
C ARG A 63 -11.03 -12.61 -9.92
N GLU A 64 -10.89 -11.99 -8.75
CA GLU A 64 -11.23 -10.58 -8.54
C GLU A 64 -10.20 -9.64 -9.16
N PHE A 65 -8.97 -10.14 -9.39
CA PHE A 65 -7.89 -9.43 -10.07
C PHE A 65 -7.67 -10.08 -11.44
N ASP A 66 -8.13 -9.44 -12.48
CA ASP A 66 -7.77 -9.82 -13.85
C ASP A 66 -6.29 -9.47 -14.06
N GLU A 67 -5.41 -10.47 -13.88
CA GLU A 67 -3.95 -10.31 -13.99
C GLU A 67 -3.52 -9.82 -15.37
N HIS A 68 -4.38 -9.94 -16.38
CA HIS A 68 -4.11 -9.61 -17.77
C HIS A 68 -4.67 -8.24 -18.19
N HIS A 69 -5.59 -7.67 -17.41
CA HIS A 69 -6.16 -6.35 -17.73
C HIS A 69 -5.30 -5.25 -17.09
N GLU A 70 -4.55 -4.52 -17.92
CA GLU A 70 -3.84 -3.32 -17.48
C GLU A 70 -4.86 -2.21 -17.21
N ILE A 71 -4.85 -1.68 -15.98
CA ILE A 71 -5.76 -0.61 -15.60
C ILE A 71 -5.33 0.68 -16.27
N VAL A 72 -6.25 1.25 -17.06
CA VAL A 72 -6.06 2.52 -17.75
C VAL A 72 -6.99 3.59 -17.16
N PRO A 73 -6.69 4.90 -17.36
CA PRO A 73 -7.50 5.99 -16.82
C PRO A 73 -8.99 5.93 -17.20
N GLU A 74 -9.30 5.40 -18.38
CA GLU A 74 -10.66 5.26 -18.94
C GLU A 74 -11.52 4.28 -18.14
N ASP A 75 -10.91 3.32 -17.44
CA ASP A 75 -11.61 2.33 -16.63
C ASP A 75 -12.09 2.91 -15.29
N VAL A 76 -11.56 4.07 -14.90
CA VAL A 76 -11.81 4.63 -13.56
C VAL A 76 -13.24 5.21 -13.49
N PRO A 77 -14.11 4.71 -12.61
CA PRO A 77 -15.45 5.26 -12.43
C PRO A 77 -15.41 6.74 -12.01
N VAL A 78 -16.15 7.58 -12.75
CA VAL A 78 -16.20 9.04 -12.52
C VAL A 78 -17.14 9.41 -11.39
N GLY A 79 -18.18 8.62 -11.14
CA GLY A 79 -19.24 8.89 -10.17
C GLY A 79 -18.78 8.89 -8.70
N ASP A 80 -19.66 9.38 -7.83
CA ASP A 80 -19.40 9.46 -6.38
C ASP A 80 -20.29 8.52 -5.55
N SER A 81 -20.94 7.55 -6.18
CA SER A 81 -21.73 6.54 -5.49
C SER A 81 -20.84 5.64 -4.60
N ALA A 82 -21.45 4.94 -3.68
CA ALA A 82 -20.73 3.96 -2.85
C ALA A 82 -20.16 2.82 -3.71
N GLU A 83 -20.84 2.50 -4.82
CA GLU A 83 -20.40 1.49 -5.77
C GLU A 83 -19.17 1.95 -6.57
N ASP A 84 -19.16 3.19 -7.07
CA ASP A 84 -18.01 3.78 -7.75
C ASP A 84 -16.78 3.80 -6.84
N ARG A 85 -16.97 4.20 -5.58
CA ARG A 85 -15.87 4.22 -4.59
C ARG A 85 -15.32 2.82 -4.31
N ARG A 86 -16.19 1.80 -4.22
CA ARG A 86 -15.76 0.40 -4.06
C ARG A 86 -15.02 -0.10 -5.29
N ALA A 87 -15.51 0.24 -6.49
CA ALA A 87 -14.83 -0.11 -7.74
C ALA A 87 -13.44 0.52 -7.80
N ARG A 88 -13.32 1.83 -7.54
CA ARG A 88 -12.02 2.52 -7.48
C ARG A 88 -11.08 1.92 -6.43
N ASN A 89 -11.60 1.52 -5.25
CA ASN A 89 -10.78 0.87 -4.23
C ASN A 89 -10.18 -0.45 -4.74
N ARG A 90 -10.99 -1.30 -5.40
CA ARG A 90 -10.51 -2.55 -6.02
C ARG A 90 -9.46 -2.26 -7.09
N MET A 91 -9.72 -1.29 -7.97
CA MET A 91 -8.78 -0.91 -9.04
C MET A 91 -7.43 -0.43 -8.50
N ILE A 92 -7.43 0.40 -7.45
CA ILE A 92 -6.19 0.85 -6.81
C ILE A 92 -5.38 -0.34 -6.27
N ARG A 93 -6.03 -1.30 -5.61
CA ARG A 93 -5.37 -2.50 -5.09
C ARG A 93 -4.79 -3.34 -6.21
N GLN A 94 -5.55 -3.56 -7.28
CA GLN A 94 -5.11 -4.28 -8.48
C GLN A 94 -3.94 -3.57 -9.14
N PHE A 95 -3.99 -2.25 -9.30
CA PHE A 95 -2.90 -1.46 -9.85
C PHE A 95 -1.61 -1.63 -9.05
N TYR A 96 -1.66 -1.52 -7.71
CA TYR A 96 -0.48 -1.75 -6.87
C TYR A 96 0.06 -3.17 -7.00
N TYR A 97 -0.80 -4.16 -7.10
CA TYR A 97 -0.38 -5.54 -7.32
C TYR A 97 0.38 -5.68 -8.63
N GLN A 98 -0.16 -5.17 -9.75
CA GLN A 98 0.51 -5.16 -11.06
C GLN A 98 1.81 -4.37 -11.02
N TRP A 99 1.80 -3.22 -10.34
CA TRP A 99 2.99 -2.40 -10.16
C TRP A 99 4.10 -3.15 -9.41
N MET A 100 3.80 -3.85 -8.34
CA MET A 100 4.77 -4.65 -7.57
C MET A 100 5.33 -5.83 -8.38
N GLN A 101 4.60 -6.38 -9.34
CA GLN A 101 5.11 -7.39 -10.26
C GLN A 101 6.17 -6.80 -11.20
N LYS A 102 5.97 -5.57 -11.67
CA LYS A 102 6.93 -4.85 -12.52
C LYS A 102 8.16 -4.37 -11.73
N HIS A 103 7.99 -4.02 -10.44
CA HIS A 103 9.02 -3.47 -9.55
C HIS A 103 9.35 -4.45 -8.41
N GLN A 104 10.22 -5.43 -8.68
CA GLN A 104 10.54 -6.51 -7.72
C GLN A 104 11.06 -6.00 -6.37
N ASP A 105 11.85 -4.91 -6.38
CA ASP A 105 12.39 -4.28 -5.17
C ASP A 105 11.34 -3.49 -4.39
N LYS A 106 10.14 -3.29 -4.94
CA LYS A 106 9.03 -2.54 -4.34
C LYS A 106 9.44 -1.16 -3.84
N ARG A 107 10.34 -0.47 -4.55
CA ARG A 107 10.85 0.86 -4.19
C ARG A 107 11.22 1.67 -5.41
N ILE A 108 11.16 2.99 -5.28
CA ILE A 108 11.64 3.95 -6.27
C ILE A 108 12.51 4.99 -5.57
N PHE A 109 13.61 5.39 -6.22
CA PHE A 109 14.45 6.49 -5.76
C PHE A 109 13.71 7.82 -5.97
N ASN A 110 13.77 8.70 -4.98
CA ASN A 110 13.19 10.04 -5.04
C ASN A 110 14.29 11.09 -4.93
N ASP A 111 14.42 11.93 -5.95
CA ASP A 111 15.47 12.93 -6.05
C ASP A 111 15.43 13.98 -4.92
N SER A 112 14.24 14.38 -4.48
CA SER A 112 14.08 15.39 -3.43
C SER A 112 14.46 14.89 -2.03
N LEU A 113 14.37 13.57 -1.82
CA LEU A 113 14.75 12.93 -0.54
C LEU A 113 16.17 12.38 -0.58
N ASP A 114 16.79 12.29 -1.75
CA ASP A 114 18.04 11.56 -2.00
C ASP A 114 18.02 10.15 -1.39
N ASP A 115 16.88 9.46 -1.53
CA ASP A 115 16.65 8.14 -0.93
C ASP A 115 15.49 7.39 -1.58
N TYR A 116 15.35 6.09 -1.26
CA TYR A 116 14.29 5.24 -1.76
C TYR A 116 13.00 5.38 -0.96
N ILE A 117 11.88 5.41 -1.69
CA ILE A 117 10.53 5.28 -1.13
C ILE A 117 10.05 3.85 -1.39
N TYR A 118 9.71 3.14 -0.34
CA TYR A 118 9.23 1.77 -0.38
C TYR A 118 7.71 1.70 -0.47
N ILE A 119 7.19 0.77 -1.26
CA ILE A 119 5.77 0.41 -1.30
C ILE A 119 5.58 -0.82 -0.41
N LYS A 120 4.70 -0.71 0.57
CA LYS A 120 4.34 -1.77 1.50
C LYS A 120 2.82 -1.95 1.58
N TYR A 121 2.34 -2.96 2.30
CA TYR A 121 0.90 -3.17 2.48
C TYR A 121 0.18 -1.91 2.98
N ILE A 122 0.78 -1.18 3.92
CA ILE A 122 0.21 0.07 4.43
C ILE A 122 0.02 1.11 3.32
N SER A 123 0.93 1.15 2.34
CA SER A 123 0.84 2.03 1.17
C SER A 123 -0.44 1.77 0.38
N ILE A 124 -0.70 0.50 0.12
CA ILE A 124 -1.87 0.06 -0.63
C ILE A 124 -3.15 0.38 0.16
N ASN A 125 -3.18 -0.01 1.43
CA ASN A 125 -4.37 0.12 2.26
C ASN A 125 -4.78 1.57 2.49
N GLU A 126 -3.83 2.43 2.85
CA GLU A 126 -4.10 3.85 3.10
C GLU A 126 -4.45 4.59 1.80
N THR A 127 -3.71 4.30 0.71
CA THR A 127 -4.03 4.92 -0.58
C THR A 127 -5.39 4.46 -1.10
N ALA A 128 -5.70 3.16 -1.07
CA ALA A 128 -7.00 2.65 -1.50
C ALA A 128 -8.15 3.23 -0.66
N GLY A 129 -7.96 3.39 0.65
CA GLY A 129 -8.95 3.98 1.54
C GLY A 129 -9.24 5.46 1.25
N HIS A 130 -8.21 6.23 0.93
CA HIS A 130 -8.33 7.69 0.74
C HIS A 130 -8.53 8.09 -0.72
N ALA A 131 -7.76 7.54 -1.65
CA ALA A 131 -7.81 7.94 -3.06
C ALA A 131 -9.09 7.48 -3.75
N SER A 132 -9.65 6.33 -3.37
CA SER A 132 -10.91 5.82 -3.93
C SER A 132 -12.13 6.72 -3.69
N LEU A 133 -12.03 7.62 -2.71
CA LEU A 133 -13.11 8.57 -2.42
C LEU A 133 -13.33 9.59 -3.54
N ARG A 134 -12.35 9.77 -4.43
CA ARG A 134 -12.39 10.79 -5.48
C ARG A 134 -11.75 10.28 -6.78
N TYR A 135 -12.41 10.58 -7.89
CA TYR A 135 -11.95 10.24 -9.23
C TYR A 135 -10.51 10.69 -9.51
N LEU A 136 -10.21 12.00 -9.35
CA LEU A 136 -8.88 12.54 -9.63
C LEU A 136 -7.79 11.94 -8.72
N SER A 137 -8.11 11.60 -7.48
CA SER A 137 -7.16 10.94 -6.60
C SER A 137 -6.86 9.52 -7.07
N THR A 138 -7.85 8.80 -7.60
CA THR A 138 -7.65 7.48 -8.19
C THR A 138 -6.77 7.57 -9.43
N LEU A 139 -7.02 8.54 -10.33
CA LEU A 139 -6.17 8.78 -11.49
C LEU A 139 -4.72 9.10 -11.11
N ALA A 140 -4.53 9.86 -10.02
CA ALA A 140 -3.19 10.16 -9.53
C ALA A 140 -2.44 8.88 -9.12
N VAL A 141 -3.11 7.91 -8.52
CA VAL A 141 -2.46 6.64 -8.16
C VAL A 141 -1.93 5.90 -9.39
N LEU A 142 -2.62 5.95 -10.52
CA LEU A 142 -2.16 5.32 -11.77
C LEU A 142 -0.88 5.97 -12.34
N GLN A 143 -0.49 7.14 -11.83
CA GLN A 143 0.77 7.82 -12.20
C GLN A 143 1.88 7.64 -11.15
N LEU A 144 1.85 6.56 -10.40
CA LEU A 144 2.78 6.27 -9.31
C LEU A 144 4.25 6.37 -9.74
N ASP A 145 4.60 5.87 -10.94
CA ASP A 145 5.94 5.90 -11.51
C ASP A 145 6.44 7.33 -11.85
N ALA A 146 5.52 8.26 -12.04
CA ALA A 146 5.87 9.67 -12.22
C ALA A 146 5.92 10.42 -10.88
N ILE A 147 5.03 10.08 -9.94
CA ILE A 147 4.90 10.78 -8.66
C ILE A 147 6.06 10.45 -7.72
N LEU A 148 6.36 9.15 -7.55
CA LEU A 148 7.35 8.72 -6.55
C LEU A 148 8.74 9.33 -6.77
N PRO A 149 9.32 9.32 -7.99
CA PRO A 149 10.66 9.87 -8.20
C PRO A 149 10.68 11.40 -8.15
N ASN A 150 9.61 12.06 -8.62
CA ASN A 150 9.61 13.51 -8.89
C ASN A 150 8.90 14.37 -7.83
N ALA A 151 8.22 13.75 -6.85
CA ALA A 151 7.57 14.53 -5.80
C ALA A 151 8.59 15.26 -4.93
N ILE A 152 8.33 16.56 -4.67
CA ILE A 152 9.23 17.46 -3.94
C ILE A 152 8.77 17.57 -2.48
N LEU A 153 9.70 17.40 -1.55
CA LEU A 153 9.43 17.58 -0.12
C LEU A 153 9.01 19.03 0.18
N LYS A 154 7.84 19.18 0.79
CA LYS A 154 7.28 20.48 1.23
C LYS A 154 7.36 20.67 2.73
N GLU A 155 7.05 19.61 3.48
CA GLU A 155 6.94 19.70 4.93
C GLU A 155 7.26 18.37 5.58
N LYS A 156 7.88 18.41 6.76
CA LYS A 156 8.04 17.25 7.66
C LYS A 156 7.16 17.48 8.90
N LYS A 157 6.17 16.60 9.09
CA LYS A 157 5.24 16.65 10.23
C LYS A 157 5.59 15.59 11.26
N ARG A 158 5.32 15.90 12.53
CA ARG A 158 5.29 14.88 13.57
C ARG A 158 4.09 13.96 13.35
N ILE A 159 4.22 12.71 13.77
CA ILE A 159 3.11 11.75 13.70
C ILE A 159 1.95 12.18 14.62
N ASP A 160 0.74 11.83 14.19
CA ASP A 160 -0.42 11.88 15.08
C ASP A 160 -0.57 10.54 15.80
N HIS A 161 -0.20 10.51 17.07
CA HIS A 161 -0.28 9.30 17.91
C HIS A 161 -1.70 8.75 18.09
N LYS A 162 -2.73 9.54 17.76
CA LYS A 162 -4.13 9.10 17.78
C LYS A 162 -4.46 8.25 16.56
N THR A 163 -3.74 8.43 15.46
CA THR A 163 -3.93 7.68 14.23
C THR A 163 -3.22 6.32 14.32
N LYS A 164 -3.99 5.23 14.44
CA LYS A 164 -3.45 3.87 14.61
C LYS A 164 -2.40 3.49 13.57
N ASN A 165 -2.63 3.88 12.31
CA ASN A 165 -1.79 3.50 11.18
C ASN A 165 -0.48 4.30 11.09
N GLN A 166 -0.29 5.34 11.90
CA GLN A 166 0.95 6.13 11.95
C GLN A 166 1.92 5.69 13.07
N LYS A 167 1.50 4.80 13.96
CA LYS A 167 2.31 4.39 15.13
C LYS A 167 3.67 3.77 14.77
N GLY A 168 3.82 3.24 13.56
CA GLY A 168 5.10 2.66 13.09
C GLY A 168 6.10 3.68 12.52
N PHE A 169 5.74 4.98 12.50
CA PHE A 169 6.58 6.04 11.94
C PHE A 169 7.00 7.05 13.01
N ASN A 170 8.10 7.75 12.78
CA ASN A 170 8.55 8.88 13.61
C ASN A 170 8.08 10.22 13.05
N SER A 171 7.91 10.30 11.75
CA SER A 171 7.45 11.52 11.08
C SER A 171 6.76 11.18 9.77
N MET A 172 5.94 12.13 9.30
CA MET A 172 5.32 12.09 7.97
C MET A 172 5.95 13.19 7.11
N LEU A 173 6.42 12.82 5.95
CA LEU A 173 6.94 13.72 4.93
C LEU A 173 5.78 14.03 3.97
N ILE A 174 5.46 15.29 3.84
CA ILE A 174 4.46 15.78 2.89
C ILE A 174 5.19 16.27 1.66
N MET A 175 4.90 15.62 0.55
CA MET A 175 5.51 15.90 -0.74
C MET A 175 4.44 16.27 -1.76
N GLU A 176 4.81 17.01 -2.78
CA GLU A 176 3.88 17.44 -3.82
C GLU A 176 4.50 17.24 -5.20
N TYR A 177 3.64 16.89 -6.15
CA TYR A 177 3.94 16.77 -7.56
C TYR A 177 2.79 17.33 -8.39
N VAL A 178 3.08 17.97 -9.51
CA VAL A 178 2.06 18.42 -10.46
C VAL A 178 1.89 17.36 -11.54
N CYS A 179 0.84 16.56 -11.41
CA CYS A 179 0.51 15.52 -12.38
C CYS A 179 -0.12 16.12 -13.64
N PRO A 180 0.42 15.81 -14.84
CA PRO A 180 -0.23 16.18 -16.08
C PRO A 180 -1.68 15.65 -16.17
N GLY A 181 -2.61 16.53 -16.54
CA GLY A 181 -4.03 16.18 -16.68
C GLY A 181 -4.82 16.06 -15.36
N ILE A 182 -4.15 16.09 -14.19
CA ILE A 182 -4.80 15.97 -12.88
C ILE A 182 -4.61 17.24 -12.05
N GLY A 183 -3.45 17.86 -12.12
CA GLY A 183 -3.06 18.99 -11.29
C GLY A 183 -2.19 18.58 -10.10
N PRO A 184 -2.18 19.39 -9.02
CA PRO A 184 -1.34 19.13 -7.88
C PRO A 184 -1.78 17.89 -7.11
N VAL A 185 -0.81 17.05 -6.77
CA VAL A 185 -0.99 15.79 -6.03
C VAL A 185 -0.13 15.84 -4.78
N ARG A 186 -0.69 15.37 -3.67
CA ARG A 186 0.02 15.16 -2.41
C ARG A 186 0.42 13.70 -2.28
N LEU A 187 1.71 13.48 -2.12
CA LEU A 187 2.30 12.23 -1.69
C LEU A 187 2.67 12.37 -0.21
N THR A 188 2.13 11.49 0.63
CA THR A 188 2.51 11.38 2.04
C THR A 188 3.42 10.16 2.21
N VAL A 189 4.57 10.35 2.84
CA VAL A 189 5.57 9.30 3.09
C VAL A 189 5.83 9.22 4.59
N GLY A 190 5.69 8.03 5.17
CA GLY A 190 6.06 7.77 6.54
C GLY A 190 7.54 7.46 6.67
N GLN A 191 8.25 8.15 7.56
CA GLN A 191 9.64 7.86 7.89
C GLN A 191 9.70 7.06 9.18
N LYS A 192 10.26 5.84 9.12
CA LYS A 192 10.46 4.98 10.29
C LYS A 192 11.57 5.53 11.18
N GLY A 193 11.52 5.13 12.46
CA GLY A 193 12.63 5.34 13.39
C GLY A 193 13.78 4.37 13.13
N GLY A 194 14.93 4.66 13.71
CA GLY A 194 16.12 3.81 13.59
C GLY A 194 16.82 3.94 12.25
N ASP A 195 16.43 3.19 11.25
CA ASP A 195 17.04 3.15 9.92
C ASP A 195 16.60 4.28 8.98
N GLY A 196 15.60 5.07 9.38
CA GLY A 196 15.08 6.16 8.55
C GLY A 196 14.29 5.73 7.31
N THR A 197 13.98 4.43 7.16
CA THR A 197 13.24 3.87 6.01
C THR A 197 12.01 4.71 5.68
N LYS A 198 11.86 5.08 4.43
CA LYS A 198 10.75 5.87 3.91
C LYS A 198 9.74 4.97 3.23
N VAL A 199 8.50 4.99 3.70
CA VAL A 199 7.40 4.16 3.16
C VAL A 199 6.31 5.08 2.64
N GLN A 200 5.91 4.91 1.39
CA GLN A 200 4.75 5.61 0.85
C GLN A 200 3.54 5.31 1.74
N TYR A 201 2.84 6.35 2.17
CA TYR A 201 1.68 6.21 3.05
C TYR A 201 0.39 6.42 2.28
N CYS A 202 0.25 7.55 1.59
CA CYS A 202 -0.97 7.88 0.85
C CYS A 202 -0.69 8.82 -0.33
N ILE A 203 -1.46 8.68 -1.40
CA ILE A 203 -1.50 9.59 -2.54
C ILE A 203 -2.91 10.13 -2.71
N THR A 204 -3.05 11.45 -2.85
CA THR A 204 -4.33 12.11 -3.12
C THR A 204 -4.16 13.35 -3.99
N ALA A 205 -5.10 13.61 -4.89
CA ALA A 205 -5.16 14.87 -5.61
C ALA A 205 -5.53 16.02 -4.64
N ILE A 206 -4.87 17.16 -4.81
CA ILE A 206 -5.18 18.39 -4.08
C ILE A 206 -6.29 19.12 -4.84
N MET A 207 -7.46 19.24 -4.22
CA MET A 207 -8.60 19.91 -4.84
C MET A 207 -8.44 21.43 -4.74
N PRO A 208 -8.67 22.20 -5.83
CA PRO A 208 -8.76 23.64 -5.75
C PRO A 208 -9.87 24.05 -4.77
N GLY A 209 -9.58 24.92 -3.80
CA GLY A 209 -10.59 25.53 -2.95
C GLY A 209 -10.77 24.94 -1.54
N LYS A 210 -9.87 24.08 -1.08
CA LYS A 210 -9.74 23.71 0.34
C LYS A 210 -8.35 24.09 0.85
N LEU A 211 -8.09 25.40 0.90
CA LEU A 211 -7.05 26.03 1.71
C LEU A 211 -7.63 26.38 3.07
#